data_0c53254f449f6740550b111b6c8952bb
#
_entry.id   0c53254f449f6740550b111b6c8952bb
#
_cell.length_a   1.000
_cell.length_b   1.000
_cell.length_c   1.000
_cell.angle_alpha   90.00
_cell.angle_beta   90.00
_cell.angle_gamma   90.00
#
_symmetry.space_group_name_H-M   'P 1'
#
loop_
_entity.id
_entity.type
_entity.pdbx_description
1 polymer ?
#
loop_
_entity_poly.entity_id
_entity_poly.type
_entity_poly.pdbx_seq_one_letter_code
_entity_poly.pdbx_strand_id
1 'polypeptide(L)'
;SRYLKEKGVASMMWNWDSVEATQWLDRDIIWQMCGMPKNTQAEITAGRRMVNSVSFPYYLDLPYGWFNLRATYENTPEIPHIDAASAKNLLGLEAPLWTEYVPNMKKADYCTYPRLGAIAEIAWTAPENRSWAHFQQKLEDYYRLLSVYGVEHPATLKQAMPGALRAKGYSLWFNRRHLHWAGLHNLIDDAKVKKSVAKQQR
;
A
#
# COMPACT_ATOMS: atom_id res chain seq x y z
N SER A 1 19.64 -8.41 11.06
CA SER A 1 18.76 -9.62 11.11
C SER A 1 19.35 -10.75 11.94
N ARG A 2 20.67 -11.05 11.82
CA ARG A 2 21.32 -12.18 12.52
C ARG A 2 21.02 -12.20 14.02
N TYR A 3 21.20 -11.09 14.73
CA TYR A 3 20.91 -10.97 16.16
C TYR A 3 19.46 -11.33 16.52
N LEU A 4 18.48 -10.83 15.74
CA LEU A 4 17.07 -11.15 15.96
C LEU A 4 16.76 -12.62 15.69
N LYS A 5 17.37 -13.18 14.64
CA LYS A 5 17.25 -14.61 14.32
C LYS A 5 17.76 -15.51 15.44
N GLU A 6 18.92 -15.18 16.05
CA GLU A 6 19.48 -15.89 17.21
C GLU A 6 18.54 -15.82 18.44
N LYS A 7 17.68 -14.81 18.52
CA LYS A 7 16.64 -14.66 19.54
C LYS A 7 15.29 -15.27 19.15
N GLY A 8 15.20 -15.95 18.00
CA GLY A 8 13.95 -16.53 17.50
C GLY A 8 12.93 -15.50 17.01
N VAL A 9 13.36 -14.26 16.75
CA VAL A 9 12.48 -13.16 16.31
C VAL A 9 12.60 -12.97 14.80
N ALA A 10 11.47 -13.03 14.09
CA ALA A 10 11.42 -12.73 12.67
C ALA A 10 11.62 -11.23 12.43
N SER A 11 12.37 -10.90 11.38
CA SER A 11 12.57 -9.51 10.94
C SER A 11 11.66 -9.19 9.76
N MET A 12 11.10 -7.99 9.75
CA MET A 12 10.41 -7.42 8.60
C MET A 12 11.05 -6.08 8.25
N MET A 13 11.11 -5.75 6.97
CA MET A 13 11.62 -4.46 6.53
C MET A 13 10.89 -3.96 5.28
N TRP A 14 10.79 -2.65 5.18
CA TRP A 14 10.31 -1.98 3.98
C TRP A 14 11.25 -2.24 2.81
N ASN A 15 10.70 -2.70 1.71
CA ASN A 15 11.41 -2.84 0.45
C ASN A 15 10.94 -1.78 -0.54
N TRP A 16 11.77 -0.79 -0.74
CA TRP A 16 11.64 0.20 -1.80
C TRP A 16 12.42 -0.29 -3.03
N ASP A 17 12.23 0.28 -4.21
CA ASP A 17 12.73 -0.17 -5.51
C ASP A 17 14.25 -0.39 -5.68
N SER A 18 15.05 -0.40 -4.62
CA SER A 18 16.49 -0.62 -4.69
C SER A 18 16.84 -2.12 -4.79
N VAL A 19 16.78 -2.65 -6.00
CA VAL A 19 17.13 -4.05 -6.31
C VAL A 19 18.55 -4.42 -5.85
N GLU A 20 19.48 -3.47 -5.86
CA GLU A 20 20.90 -3.72 -5.58
C GLU A 20 21.19 -4.10 -4.12
N ALA A 21 20.37 -3.63 -3.17
CA ALA A 21 20.56 -3.95 -1.75
C ALA A 21 19.98 -5.31 -1.35
N THR A 22 19.05 -5.86 -2.10
CA THR A 22 18.28 -7.05 -1.70
C THR A 22 19.06 -8.35 -1.77
N GLN A 23 20.07 -8.42 -2.63
CA GLN A 23 20.96 -9.59 -2.74
C GLN A 23 21.80 -9.85 -1.46
N TRP A 24 22.01 -8.82 -0.63
CA TRP A 24 22.77 -8.91 0.61
C TRP A 24 21.91 -9.23 1.84
N LEU A 25 20.58 -9.24 1.68
CA LEU A 25 19.66 -9.45 2.79
C LEU A 25 19.39 -10.95 2.99
N ASP A 26 19.38 -11.36 4.27
CA ASP A 26 18.95 -12.71 4.63
C ASP A 26 17.56 -13.01 4.03
N ARG A 27 17.39 -14.22 3.50
CA ARG A 27 16.10 -14.62 2.89
C ARG A 27 14.97 -14.73 3.91
N ASP A 28 15.30 -14.87 5.18
CA ASP A 28 14.32 -14.94 6.28
C ASP A 28 13.65 -13.60 6.57
N ILE A 29 14.22 -12.48 6.09
CA ILE A 29 13.61 -11.16 6.25
C ILE A 29 12.34 -11.08 5.41
N ILE A 30 11.23 -10.79 6.07
CA ILE A 30 9.95 -10.55 5.41
C ILE A 30 10.00 -9.19 4.72
N TRP A 31 9.66 -9.14 3.45
CA TRP A 31 9.55 -7.87 2.74
C TRP A 31 8.17 -7.26 2.93
N GLN A 32 8.14 -6.04 3.40
CA GLN A 32 6.98 -5.15 3.35
C GLN A 32 7.11 -4.30 2.08
N MET A 33 6.36 -4.69 1.05
CA MET A 33 6.50 -4.10 -0.28
C MET A 33 5.77 -2.76 -0.36
N CYS A 34 6.47 -1.65 -0.56
CA CYS A 34 5.84 -0.36 -0.83
C CYS A 34 5.75 -0.01 -2.33
N GLY A 35 6.48 -0.73 -3.16
CA GLY A 35 6.39 -0.77 -4.61
C GLY A 35 6.38 -2.23 -5.09
N MET A 36 6.44 -2.44 -6.41
CA MET A 36 6.62 -3.78 -6.99
C MET A 36 7.95 -3.82 -7.74
N PRO A 37 9.06 -4.05 -7.03
CA PRO A 37 10.39 -4.15 -7.63
C PRO A 37 10.43 -5.22 -8.73
N LYS A 38 11.28 -5.03 -9.73
CA LYS A 38 11.42 -5.96 -10.86
C LYS A 38 11.77 -7.39 -10.45
N ASN A 39 12.43 -7.56 -9.30
CA ASN A 39 12.81 -8.86 -8.77
C ASN A 39 11.77 -9.50 -7.83
N THR A 40 10.62 -8.87 -7.61
CA THR A 40 9.58 -9.39 -6.69
C THR A 40 9.18 -10.83 -7.03
N GLN A 41 8.94 -11.13 -8.31
CA GLN A 41 8.58 -12.47 -8.74
C GLN A 41 9.70 -13.48 -8.48
N ALA A 42 10.94 -13.13 -8.78
CA ALA A 42 12.09 -14.00 -8.53
C ALA A 42 12.29 -14.27 -7.03
N GLU A 43 12.16 -13.25 -6.20
CA GLU A 43 12.36 -13.37 -4.76
C GLU A 43 11.26 -14.19 -4.08
N ILE A 44 9.98 -13.99 -4.44
CA ILE A 44 8.88 -14.77 -3.87
C ILE A 44 8.94 -16.23 -4.33
N THR A 45 9.29 -16.48 -5.59
CA THR A 45 9.51 -17.83 -6.14
C THR A 45 10.68 -18.52 -5.45
N ALA A 46 11.72 -17.78 -5.07
CA ALA A 46 12.85 -18.29 -4.30
C ALA A 46 12.53 -18.47 -2.79
N GLY A 47 11.28 -18.28 -2.35
CA GLY A 47 10.82 -18.55 -1.00
C GLY A 47 10.83 -17.35 -0.05
N ARG A 48 11.08 -16.13 -0.53
CA ARG A 48 10.98 -14.94 0.32
C ARG A 48 9.53 -14.64 0.67
N ARG A 49 9.25 -14.52 1.96
CA ARG A 49 7.94 -14.10 2.46
C ARG A 49 7.76 -12.60 2.27
N MET A 50 6.56 -12.19 1.89
CA MET A 50 6.22 -10.79 1.58
C MET A 50 4.87 -10.40 2.15
N VAL A 51 4.72 -9.10 2.47
CA VAL A 51 3.44 -8.44 2.74
C VAL A 51 3.24 -7.38 1.67
N ASN A 52 2.08 -7.37 1.02
CA ASN A 52 1.76 -6.39 0.00
C ASN A 52 1.28 -5.08 0.64
N SER A 53 2.15 -4.09 0.66
CA SER A 53 1.90 -2.74 1.19
C SER A 53 2.11 -1.70 0.10
N VAL A 54 1.84 -2.07 -1.16
CA VAL A 54 2.10 -1.22 -2.33
C VAL A 54 1.36 0.10 -2.21
N SER A 55 2.08 1.20 -2.38
CA SER A 55 1.54 2.55 -2.18
C SER A 55 0.31 2.84 -3.04
N PHE A 56 0.28 2.32 -4.26
CA PHE A 56 -0.84 2.44 -5.19
C PHE A 56 -1.48 1.06 -5.40
N PRO A 57 -2.71 0.79 -4.90
CA PRO A 57 -3.71 1.72 -4.34
C PRO A 57 -3.96 1.61 -2.83
N TYR A 58 -3.03 1.05 -2.03
CA TYR A 58 -3.31 0.66 -0.64
C TYR A 58 -2.96 1.72 0.40
N TYR A 59 -2.21 2.78 0.04
CA TYR A 59 -1.97 3.89 0.96
C TYR A 59 -3.22 4.72 1.15
N LEU A 60 -3.75 4.70 2.38
CA LEU A 60 -5.01 5.36 2.72
C LEU A 60 -4.90 6.88 2.80
N ASP A 61 -3.72 7.43 3.07
CA ASP A 61 -3.45 8.88 3.07
C ASP A 61 -3.55 9.51 1.68
N LEU A 62 -3.44 8.71 0.61
CA LEU A 62 -3.60 9.20 -0.75
C LEU A 62 -5.06 9.58 -1.07
N PRO A 63 -5.27 10.67 -1.84
CA PRO A 63 -6.60 11.18 -2.08
C PRO A 63 -7.48 10.26 -2.94
N TYR A 64 -8.77 10.25 -2.69
CA TYR A 64 -9.77 9.51 -3.50
C TYR A 64 -9.79 9.92 -4.99
N GLY A 65 -9.23 11.08 -5.33
CA GLY A 65 -9.04 11.49 -6.71
C GLY A 65 -8.00 10.67 -7.47
N TRP A 66 -7.07 10.04 -6.77
CA TRP A 66 -6.08 9.14 -7.37
C TRP A 66 -6.58 7.71 -7.39
N PHE A 67 -7.05 7.25 -6.24
CA PHE A 67 -7.62 5.90 -6.08
C PHE A 67 -8.97 6.00 -5.39
N ASN A 68 -10.02 5.94 -6.20
CA ASN A 68 -11.37 5.89 -5.68
C ASN A 68 -11.66 4.48 -5.11
N LEU A 69 -12.75 4.38 -4.36
CA LEU A 69 -13.14 3.16 -3.69
C LEU A 69 -13.23 1.94 -4.63
N ARG A 70 -13.78 2.15 -5.85
CA ARG A 70 -13.90 1.08 -6.84
C ARG A 70 -12.53 0.65 -7.36
N ALA A 71 -11.67 1.58 -7.72
CA ALA A 71 -10.32 1.29 -8.18
C ALA A 71 -9.49 0.55 -7.11
N THR A 72 -9.67 0.90 -5.82
CA THR A 72 -9.05 0.16 -4.71
C THR A 72 -9.57 -1.28 -4.62
N TYR A 73 -10.88 -1.49 -4.76
CA TYR A 73 -11.51 -2.82 -4.71
C TYR A 73 -11.12 -3.69 -5.91
N GLU A 74 -11.09 -3.14 -7.11
CA GLU A 74 -10.81 -3.87 -8.36
C GLU A 74 -9.31 -4.16 -8.55
N ASN A 75 -8.43 -3.59 -7.70
CA ASN A 75 -7.02 -3.91 -7.76
C ASN A 75 -6.75 -5.29 -7.16
N THR A 76 -5.90 -6.08 -7.81
CA THR A 76 -5.53 -7.41 -7.34
C THR A 76 -4.29 -7.34 -6.44
N PRO A 77 -4.37 -7.87 -5.19
CA PRO A 77 -3.22 -7.90 -4.30
C PRO A 77 -2.22 -9.00 -4.66
N GLU A 78 -2.59 -9.92 -5.50
CA GLU A 78 -1.79 -11.05 -5.92
C GLU A 78 -0.59 -10.62 -6.76
N ILE A 79 0.54 -11.29 -6.59
CA ILE A 79 1.72 -11.09 -7.43
C ILE A 79 1.51 -11.85 -8.74
N PRO A 80 1.56 -11.18 -9.91
CA PRO A 80 1.30 -11.84 -11.18
C PRO A 80 2.41 -12.83 -11.55
N HIS A 81 2.05 -13.84 -12.36
CA HIS A 81 2.98 -14.79 -12.97
C HIS A 81 3.83 -15.60 -11.98
N ILE A 82 3.27 -15.99 -10.83
CA ILE A 82 3.86 -16.94 -9.89
C ILE A 82 2.99 -18.19 -9.78
N ASP A 83 3.58 -19.32 -9.41
CA ASP A 83 2.85 -20.55 -9.16
C ASP A 83 2.14 -20.55 -7.80
N ALA A 84 1.22 -21.51 -7.61
CA ALA A 84 0.45 -21.64 -6.38
C ALA A 84 1.32 -21.95 -5.13
N ALA A 85 2.47 -22.58 -5.30
CA ALA A 85 3.38 -22.86 -4.20
C ALA A 85 4.07 -21.56 -3.74
N SER A 86 4.53 -20.75 -4.68
CA SER A 86 5.15 -19.44 -4.43
C SER A 86 4.15 -18.41 -3.89
N ALA A 87 2.87 -18.48 -4.31
CA ALA A 87 1.82 -17.59 -3.84
C ALA A 87 1.61 -17.66 -2.33
N LYS A 88 1.90 -18.78 -1.68
CA LYS A 88 1.86 -18.95 -0.21
C LYS A 88 2.85 -18.09 0.55
N ASN A 89 3.88 -17.59 -0.12
CA ASN A 89 4.86 -16.68 0.45
C ASN A 89 4.36 -15.23 0.52
N LEU A 90 3.24 -14.90 -0.15
CA LEU A 90 2.51 -13.67 0.08
C LEU A 90 1.67 -13.84 1.34
N LEU A 91 2.11 -13.24 2.45
CA LEU A 91 1.50 -13.41 3.77
C LEU A 91 0.18 -12.66 3.92
N GLY A 92 0.00 -11.59 3.15
CA GLY A 92 -1.20 -10.78 3.21
C GLY A 92 -1.01 -9.38 2.62
N LEU A 93 -1.96 -8.52 2.96
CA LEU A 93 -2.13 -7.17 2.45
C LEU A 93 -2.15 -6.19 3.61
N GLU A 94 -1.51 -5.05 3.46
CA GLU A 94 -1.57 -3.93 4.39
C GLU A 94 -2.20 -2.70 3.75
N ALA A 95 -2.81 -1.87 4.60
CA ALA A 95 -3.40 -0.60 4.24
C ALA A 95 -2.76 0.54 5.06
N PRO A 96 -1.55 1.00 4.71
CA PRO A 96 -0.85 2.03 5.45
C PRO A 96 -1.59 3.38 5.43
N LEU A 97 -1.60 4.06 6.57
CA LEU A 97 -2.06 5.43 6.73
C LEU A 97 -0.90 6.28 7.26
N TRP A 98 -0.19 6.96 6.38
CA TRP A 98 0.88 7.86 6.75
C TRP A 98 0.33 9.19 7.24
N THR A 99 1.03 9.80 8.19
CA THR A 99 0.49 10.97 8.91
C THR A 99 0.88 12.32 8.33
N GLU A 100 1.69 12.39 7.27
CA GLU A 100 2.10 13.66 6.65
C GLU A 100 0.91 14.52 6.21
N TYR A 101 -0.22 13.85 5.84
CA TYR A 101 -1.43 14.54 5.34
C TYR A 101 -2.66 14.28 6.21
N VAL A 102 -2.46 13.75 7.42
CA VAL A 102 -3.53 13.33 8.34
C VAL A 102 -3.39 14.08 9.67
N PRO A 103 -3.83 15.35 9.74
CA PRO A 103 -3.60 16.21 10.91
C PRO A 103 -4.49 15.92 12.11
N ASN A 104 -5.57 15.14 11.95
CA ASN A 104 -6.54 14.85 13.02
C ASN A 104 -7.38 13.61 12.71
N MET A 105 -8.14 13.12 13.70
CA MET A 105 -9.00 11.93 13.57
C MET A 105 -10.06 12.06 12.49
N LYS A 106 -10.68 13.23 12.35
CA LYS A 106 -11.64 13.48 11.26
C LYS A 106 -11.06 13.19 9.89
N LYS A 107 -9.79 13.59 9.67
CA LYS A 107 -9.09 13.30 8.42
C LYS A 107 -8.69 11.83 8.33
N ALA A 108 -8.31 11.20 9.44
CA ALA A 108 -8.01 9.77 9.49
C ALA A 108 -9.24 8.94 9.11
N ASP A 109 -10.39 9.18 9.72
CA ASP A 109 -11.65 8.50 9.39
C ASP A 109 -12.00 8.66 7.90
N TYR A 110 -11.94 9.89 7.40
CA TYR A 110 -12.20 10.20 5.99
C TYR A 110 -11.26 9.45 5.03
N CYS A 111 -10.00 9.35 5.37
CA CYS A 111 -9.00 8.66 4.54
C CYS A 111 -9.16 7.14 4.60
N THR A 112 -9.47 6.61 5.78
CA THR A 112 -9.54 5.18 6.05
C THR A 112 -10.82 4.55 5.52
N TYR A 113 -11.97 5.16 5.79
CA TYR A 113 -13.25 4.57 5.49
C TYR A 113 -13.96 5.25 4.32
N PRO A 114 -14.56 4.49 3.40
CA PRO A 114 -14.77 3.03 3.41
C PRO A 114 -13.66 2.19 2.75
N ARG A 115 -12.52 2.77 2.30
CA ARG A 115 -11.45 2.04 1.58
C ARG A 115 -10.91 0.85 2.36
N LEU A 116 -10.72 0.99 3.68
CA LEU A 116 -10.25 -0.13 4.51
C LEU A 116 -11.19 -1.34 4.42
N GLY A 117 -12.51 -1.11 4.36
CA GLY A 117 -13.48 -2.19 4.14
C GLY A 117 -13.31 -2.89 2.78
N ALA A 118 -13.03 -2.13 1.72
CA ALA A 118 -12.73 -2.70 0.41
C ALA A 118 -11.43 -3.53 0.44
N ILE A 119 -10.39 -3.00 1.07
CA ILE A 119 -9.10 -3.70 1.21
C ILE A 119 -9.26 -4.97 2.05
N ALA A 120 -10.01 -4.92 3.13
CA ALA A 120 -10.31 -6.08 3.95
C ALA A 120 -11.06 -7.15 3.16
N GLU A 121 -12.09 -6.77 2.38
CA GLU A 121 -12.82 -7.75 1.56
C GLU A 121 -11.93 -8.42 0.51
N ILE A 122 -11.10 -7.69 -0.21
CA ILE A 122 -10.19 -8.31 -1.18
C ILE A 122 -9.08 -9.14 -0.54
N ALA A 123 -8.67 -8.82 0.69
CA ALA A 123 -7.67 -9.60 1.42
C ALA A 123 -8.21 -10.94 1.94
N TRP A 124 -9.50 -11.00 2.32
CA TRP A 124 -10.12 -12.16 2.96
C TRP A 124 -11.03 -12.97 2.02
N THR A 125 -11.31 -12.45 0.82
CA THR A 125 -12.18 -13.12 -0.14
C THR A 125 -11.34 -13.73 -1.26
N ALA A 126 -11.56 -15.02 -1.55
CA ALA A 126 -10.92 -15.70 -2.66
C ALA A 126 -11.21 -14.94 -3.99
N PRO A 127 -10.24 -14.84 -4.91
CA PRO A 127 -10.37 -14.01 -6.12
C PRO A 127 -11.64 -14.28 -6.93
N GLU A 128 -12.01 -15.54 -7.06
CA GLU A 128 -13.20 -15.98 -7.80
C GLU A 128 -14.53 -15.56 -7.17
N ASN A 129 -14.53 -15.23 -5.89
CA ASN A 129 -15.70 -14.79 -5.13
C ASN A 129 -15.78 -13.26 -4.96
N ARG A 130 -14.80 -12.50 -5.45
CA ARG A 130 -14.80 -11.04 -5.37
C ARG A 130 -15.77 -10.45 -6.37
N SER A 131 -16.67 -9.58 -5.91
CA SER A 131 -17.65 -8.90 -6.76
C SER A 131 -17.88 -7.49 -6.28
N TRP A 132 -17.51 -6.51 -7.10
CA TRP A 132 -17.78 -5.10 -6.81
C TRP A 132 -19.27 -4.82 -6.56
N ALA A 133 -20.16 -5.43 -7.38
CA ALA A 133 -21.60 -5.25 -7.21
C ALA A 133 -22.08 -5.75 -5.84
N HIS A 134 -21.58 -6.90 -5.40
CA HIS A 134 -21.89 -7.44 -4.09
C HIS A 134 -21.33 -6.61 -2.95
N PHE A 135 -20.07 -6.16 -3.06
CA PHE A 135 -19.48 -5.23 -2.09
C PHE A 135 -20.29 -3.93 -1.99
N GLN A 136 -20.69 -3.38 -3.13
CA GLN A 136 -21.47 -2.15 -3.19
C GLN A 136 -22.83 -2.27 -2.48
N GLN A 137 -23.49 -3.42 -2.55
CA GLN A 137 -24.76 -3.67 -1.83
C GLN A 137 -24.58 -3.66 -0.32
N LYS A 138 -23.40 -4.06 0.18
CA LYS A 138 -23.09 -4.08 1.62
C LYS A 138 -22.64 -2.73 2.18
N LEU A 139 -22.38 -1.73 1.34
CA LEU A 139 -21.83 -0.45 1.80
C LEU A 139 -22.72 0.28 2.79
N GLU A 140 -24.06 0.19 2.64
CA GLU A 140 -24.98 0.85 3.57
C GLU A 140 -24.89 0.24 4.97
N ASP A 141 -24.87 -1.08 5.06
CA ASP A 141 -24.71 -1.78 6.34
C ASP A 141 -23.31 -1.54 6.92
N TYR A 142 -22.30 -1.43 6.08
CA TYR A 142 -20.96 -1.09 6.51
C TYR A 142 -20.91 0.32 7.12
N TYR A 143 -21.55 1.32 6.53
CA TYR A 143 -21.64 2.65 7.12
C TYR A 143 -22.41 2.66 8.44
N ARG A 144 -23.48 1.87 8.57
CA ARG A 144 -24.18 1.69 9.86
C ARG A 144 -23.25 1.10 10.92
N LEU A 145 -22.48 0.08 10.54
CA LEU A 145 -21.49 -0.54 11.45
C LEU A 145 -20.43 0.46 11.91
N LEU A 146 -19.87 1.26 10.99
CA LEU A 146 -18.91 2.31 11.32
C LEU A 146 -19.48 3.30 12.34
N SER A 147 -20.74 3.69 12.19
CA SER A 147 -21.44 4.56 13.14
C SER A 147 -21.56 3.93 14.52
N VAL A 148 -21.90 2.63 14.61
CA VAL A 148 -21.98 1.89 15.88
C VAL A 148 -20.62 1.86 16.59
N TYR A 149 -19.52 1.76 15.84
CA TYR A 149 -18.16 1.78 16.40
C TYR A 149 -17.59 3.19 16.61
N GLY A 150 -18.39 4.24 16.45
CA GLY A 150 -17.98 5.61 16.73
C GLY A 150 -17.07 6.23 15.67
N VAL A 151 -17.08 5.71 14.45
CA VAL A 151 -16.40 6.37 13.30
C VAL A 151 -17.29 7.52 12.82
N GLU A 152 -16.90 8.74 13.19
CA GLU A 152 -17.75 9.94 13.01
C GLU A 152 -17.67 10.54 11.62
N HIS A 153 -16.57 10.35 10.92
CA HIS A 153 -16.25 11.10 9.72
C HIS A 153 -15.82 10.26 8.51
N PRO A 154 -16.45 9.11 8.22
CA PRO A 154 -16.11 8.34 7.04
C PRO A 154 -16.39 9.16 5.76
N ALA A 155 -15.63 8.92 4.70
CA ALA A 155 -15.94 9.52 3.41
C ALA A 155 -17.28 8.97 2.89
N THR A 156 -18.21 9.86 2.52
CA THR A 156 -19.45 9.44 1.86
C THR A 156 -19.16 8.76 0.52
N LEU A 157 -20.07 7.95 0.02
CA LEU A 157 -19.89 7.25 -1.27
C LEU A 157 -19.56 8.25 -2.41
N LYS A 158 -20.20 9.41 -2.42
CA LYS A 158 -19.92 10.49 -3.40
C LYS A 158 -18.50 11.05 -3.26
N GLN A 159 -17.93 11.08 -2.06
CA GLN A 159 -16.55 11.51 -1.81
C GLN A 159 -15.57 10.39 -2.15
N ALA A 160 -15.91 9.15 -1.80
CA ALA A 160 -15.09 7.96 -2.08
C ALA A 160 -15.06 7.58 -3.57
N MET A 161 -16.05 8.03 -4.35
CA MET A 161 -16.13 7.83 -5.80
C MET A 161 -16.35 9.17 -6.52
N PRO A 162 -15.35 10.06 -6.52
CA PRO A 162 -15.49 11.35 -7.18
C PRO A 162 -15.59 11.19 -8.70
N GLY A 163 -16.44 11.98 -9.34
CA GLY A 163 -16.50 12.06 -10.81
C GLY A 163 -15.17 12.58 -11.40
N ALA A 164 -14.93 12.29 -12.68
CA ALA A 164 -13.65 12.53 -13.36
C ALA A 164 -13.12 13.97 -13.24
N LEU A 165 -13.99 14.99 -13.35
CA LEU A 165 -13.58 16.39 -13.19
C LEU A 165 -13.10 16.70 -11.78
N ARG A 166 -13.79 16.19 -10.77
CA ARG A 166 -13.42 16.38 -9.37
C ARG A 166 -12.15 15.63 -9.01
N ALA A 167 -11.97 14.42 -9.56
CA ALA A 167 -10.75 13.64 -9.42
C ALA A 167 -9.55 14.37 -10.02
N LYS A 168 -9.66 14.92 -11.22
CA LYS A 168 -8.62 15.76 -11.86
C LYS A 168 -8.30 17.01 -11.02
N GLY A 169 -9.30 17.72 -10.56
CA GLY A 169 -9.12 18.90 -9.71
C GLY A 169 -8.37 18.59 -8.42
N TYR A 170 -8.72 17.47 -7.77
CA TYR A 170 -8.04 17.00 -6.57
C TYR A 170 -6.59 16.58 -6.84
N SER A 171 -6.35 15.87 -7.94
CA SER A 171 -5.00 15.46 -8.35
C SER A 171 -4.11 16.66 -8.65
N LEU A 172 -4.62 17.66 -9.35
CA LEU A 172 -3.88 18.90 -9.63
C LEU A 172 -3.56 19.69 -8.35
N TRP A 173 -4.53 19.79 -7.44
CA TRP A 173 -4.35 20.48 -6.16
C TRP A 173 -3.33 19.76 -5.27
N PHE A 174 -3.42 18.43 -5.16
CA PHE A 174 -2.50 17.62 -4.37
C PHE A 174 -1.08 17.69 -4.94
N ASN A 175 -0.92 17.50 -6.24
CA ASN A 175 0.37 17.60 -6.91
C ASN A 175 1.02 18.97 -6.72
N ARG A 176 0.22 20.06 -6.85
CA ARG A 176 0.74 21.42 -6.71
C ARG A 176 1.20 21.73 -5.28
N ARG A 177 0.59 21.10 -4.28
CA ARG A 177 0.86 21.39 -2.86
C ARG A 177 1.92 20.46 -2.23
N HIS A 178 2.05 19.24 -2.71
CA HIS A 178 2.81 18.19 -2.02
C HIS A 178 3.95 17.58 -2.85
N LEU A 179 3.82 17.42 -4.15
CA LEU A 179 4.86 16.79 -4.98
C LEU A 179 6.06 17.71 -5.28
N HIS A 180 5.90 19.01 -5.19
CA HIS A 180 6.99 19.95 -5.47
C HIS A 180 8.14 19.84 -4.45
N TRP A 181 7.87 19.39 -3.23
CA TRP A 181 8.86 19.23 -2.18
C TRP A 181 9.39 17.81 -2.04
N ALA A 182 8.51 16.81 -2.06
CA ALA A 182 8.90 15.41 -1.88
C ALA A 182 9.72 14.89 -3.06
N GLY A 183 9.35 15.21 -4.30
CA GLY A 183 10.07 14.78 -5.50
C GLY A 183 11.47 15.37 -5.61
N LEU A 184 11.67 16.62 -5.19
CA LEU A 184 12.98 17.26 -5.24
C LEU A 184 13.93 16.74 -4.15
N HIS A 185 13.41 16.49 -2.93
CA HIS A 185 14.19 15.88 -1.85
C HIS A 185 14.62 14.46 -2.19
N ASN A 186 13.72 13.62 -2.71
CA ASN A 186 14.04 12.25 -3.09
C ASN A 186 15.11 12.20 -4.19
N LEU A 187 15.03 13.06 -5.20
CA LEU A 187 16.06 13.15 -6.27
C LEU A 187 17.44 13.61 -5.74
N ILE A 188 17.45 14.52 -4.76
CA ILE A 188 18.70 15.00 -4.15
C ILE A 188 19.30 13.92 -3.23
N ASP A 189 18.48 13.21 -2.48
CA ASP A 189 18.94 12.17 -1.56
C ASP A 189 19.36 10.90 -2.30
N ASP A 190 18.70 10.50 -3.37
CA ASP A 190 19.15 9.44 -4.28
C ASP A 190 20.52 9.77 -4.92
N ALA A 191 20.72 11.03 -5.33
CA ALA A 191 22.00 11.46 -5.89
C ALA A 191 23.13 11.44 -4.83
N LYS A 192 22.82 11.77 -3.58
CA LYS A 192 23.78 11.71 -2.46
C LYS A 192 24.13 10.27 -2.09
N VAL A 193 23.14 9.38 -2.03
CA VAL A 193 23.33 7.94 -1.75
C VAL A 193 24.19 7.29 -2.84
N LYS A 194 23.85 7.52 -4.12
CA LYS A 194 24.67 7.03 -5.25
C LYS A 194 26.12 7.52 -5.19
N LYS A 195 26.33 8.77 -4.80
CA LYS A 195 27.68 9.36 -4.67
C LYS A 195 28.47 8.78 -3.49
N SER A 196 27.79 8.45 -2.40
CA SER A 196 28.43 7.82 -1.22
C SER A 196 28.81 6.36 -1.47
N VAL A 197 27.94 5.60 -2.14
CA VAL A 197 28.22 4.21 -2.55
C VAL A 197 29.38 4.13 -3.54
N ALA A 198 29.41 5.02 -4.53
CA ALA A 198 30.52 5.08 -5.49
C ALA A 198 31.87 5.47 -4.84
N LYS A 199 31.83 6.14 -3.69
CA LYS A 199 33.04 6.54 -2.94
C LYS A 199 33.57 5.40 -2.03
N GLN A 200 32.74 4.46 -1.65
CA GLN A 200 33.11 3.28 -0.86
C GLN A 200 33.64 2.11 -1.72
N GLN A 201 33.41 2.18 -3.03
CA GLN A 201 33.86 1.16 -4.01
C GLN A 201 35.18 1.52 -4.71
N ARG A 202 35.79 2.62 -4.32
CA ARG A 202 37.14 3.05 -4.73
C ARG A 202 38.14 2.92 -3.58
#